data_ccdcfe5ed5ae0dfcea61767ef6239f69
#
_entry.id   ccdcfe5ed5ae0dfcea61767ef6239f69
#
_cell.length_a   1.000
_cell.length_b   1.000
_cell.length_c   1.000
_cell.angle_alpha   90.00
_cell.angle_beta   90.00
_cell.angle_gamma   90.00
#
_symmetry.space_group_name_H-M   'P 1'
#
loop_
_entity.id
_entity.type
_entity.pdbx_description
1 polymer ?
#
loop_
_entity_poly.entity_id
_entity_poly.type
_entity_poly.pdbx_seq_one_letter_code
_entity_poly.pdbx_strand_id
1 'polypeptide(L)'
;MALKSKSKKTGKINKKSKIIAGVCVLLAVVLGVTGILLSLYGNETACYDFGKDRARGYDLSEHNGKIDWQALKDEVDFVFIRVGYRGYGTGKICTDKCAKDNLKNAQKAGIPFGVYFYSQAVDEKEAEEEARFVIKTVAMYKPNLPVVIDYEYPIDENGDNTGRMWEASLSKAECTKTIKAFCEKIEKFGYIPGVYASSYLYDNDINTKKLPKSTVVWVADYNESVSTSSPYHIWQYSRTGKSDSIESKYVDLNYWYSKKQKG
;
A
#
# COMPACT_ATOMS: atom_id res chain seq x y z
N MET A 1 56.80 27.26 -51.84
CA MET A 1 55.96 27.33 -50.65
C MET A 1 55.32 25.95 -50.48
N ALA A 2 55.85 25.09 -49.64
CA ALA A 2 55.48 23.68 -49.53
C ALA A 2 54.53 23.47 -48.37
N LEU A 3 53.32 22.99 -48.69
CA LEU A 3 52.26 22.64 -47.69
C LEU A 3 52.62 21.29 -47.02
N LYS A 4 52.90 21.35 -45.69
CA LYS A 4 53.11 20.17 -44.84
C LYS A 4 51.76 19.50 -44.55
N SER A 5 51.57 18.31 -45.05
CA SER A 5 50.47 17.39 -44.71
C SER A 5 50.65 16.91 -43.26
N LYS A 6 49.69 17.16 -42.37
CA LYS A 6 49.63 16.58 -41.02
C LYS A 6 49.03 15.16 -41.11
N SER A 7 49.87 14.14 -40.93
CA SER A 7 49.46 12.75 -40.75
C SER A 7 48.69 12.60 -39.43
N LYS A 8 47.44 12.14 -39.50
CA LYS A 8 46.63 11.73 -38.33
C LYS A 8 47.18 10.40 -37.83
N LYS A 9 47.84 10.41 -36.63
CA LYS A 9 48.16 9.19 -35.89
C LYS A 9 46.85 8.54 -35.41
N THR A 10 46.45 7.44 -36.00
CA THR A 10 45.42 6.54 -35.46
C THR A 10 46.00 5.77 -34.27
N GLY A 11 45.67 6.16 -33.06
CA GLY A 11 46.07 5.48 -31.83
C GLY A 11 45.49 4.06 -31.80
N LYS A 12 46.36 3.03 -31.75
CA LYS A 12 45.93 1.64 -31.50
C LYS A 12 45.27 1.53 -30.13
N ILE A 13 43.97 1.24 -30.10
CA ILE A 13 43.21 1.00 -28.86
C ILE A 13 43.81 -0.22 -28.15
N ASN A 14 44.24 -0.05 -26.91
CA ASN A 14 44.91 -1.07 -26.11
C ASN A 14 43.94 -2.25 -25.84
N LYS A 15 44.43 -3.49 -25.80
CA LYS A 15 43.69 -4.72 -25.56
C LYS A 15 42.83 -4.66 -24.27
N LYS A 16 43.36 -4.03 -23.21
CA LYS A 16 42.65 -3.76 -21.96
C LYS A 16 41.40 -2.85 -22.14
N SER A 17 41.54 -1.78 -22.95
CA SER A 17 40.41 -0.87 -23.27
C SER A 17 39.30 -1.55 -24.05
N LYS A 18 39.61 -2.50 -24.93
CA LYS A 18 38.60 -3.32 -25.65
C LYS A 18 37.88 -4.27 -24.73
N ILE A 19 38.56 -4.87 -23.74
CA ILE A 19 37.96 -5.75 -22.74
C ILE A 19 37.01 -4.95 -21.82
N ILE A 20 37.43 -3.79 -21.33
CA ILE A 20 36.59 -2.91 -20.50
C ILE A 20 35.36 -2.47 -21.31
N ALA A 21 35.50 -2.04 -22.51
CA ALA A 21 34.36 -1.66 -23.36
C ALA A 21 33.38 -2.85 -23.58
N GLY A 22 33.89 -4.08 -23.81
CA GLY A 22 33.07 -5.28 -23.89
C GLY A 22 32.31 -5.60 -22.63
N VAL A 23 32.93 -5.48 -21.47
CA VAL A 23 32.28 -5.68 -20.15
C VAL A 23 31.19 -4.62 -19.90
N CYS A 24 31.46 -3.35 -20.22
CA CYS A 24 30.46 -2.28 -20.08
C CYS A 24 29.23 -2.50 -20.98
N VAL A 25 29.45 -2.95 -22.21
CA VAL A 25 28.34 -3.29 -23.14
C VAL A 25 27.55 -4.48 -22.62
N LEU A 26 28.22 -5.51 -22.11
CA LEU A 26 27.53 -6.69 -21.53
C LEU A 26 26.69 -6.31 -20.30
N LEU A 27 27.22 -5.49 -19.41
CA LEU A 27 26.49 -4.97 -18.25
C LEU A 27 25.27 -4.12 -18.66
N ALA A 28 25.41 -3.26 -19.68
CA ALA A 28 24.30 -2.46 -20.18
C ALA A 28 23.21 -3.34 -20.82
N VAL A 29 23.58 -4.40 -21.52
CA VAL A 29 22.63 -5.38 -22.09
C VAL A 29 21.93 -6.15 -20.97
N VAL A 30 22.65 -6.62 -19.96
CA VAL A 30 22.07 -7.33 -18.81
C VAL A 30 21.10 -6.41 -18.04
N LEU A 31 21.47 -5.16 -17.79
CA LEU A 31 20.59 -4.18 -17.15
C LEU A 31 19.36 -3.84 -18.02
N GLY A 32 19.52 -3.76 -19.33
CA GLY A 32 18.42 -3.56 -20.27
C GLY A 32 17.45 -4.75 -20.31
N VAL A 33 17.97 -5.96 -20.36
CA VAL A 33 17.16 -7.20 -20.37
C VAL A 33 16.45 -7.39 -19.02
N THR A 34 17.13 -7.15 -17.90
CA THR A 34 16.48 -7.19 -16.57
C THR A 34 15.42 -6.12 -16.41
N GLY A 35 15.65 -4.90 -16.92
CA GLY A 35 14.63 -3.83 -16.93
C GLY A 35 13.40 -4.19 -17.78
N ILE A 36 13.61 -4.80 -18.96
CA ILE A 36 12.52 -5.28 -19.83
C ILE A 36 11.78 -6.46 -19.17
N LEU A 37 12.48 -7.42 -18.59
CA LEU A 37 11.87 -8.54 -17.87
C LEU A 37 11.06 -8.04 -16.68
N LEU A 38 11.58 -7.12 -15.85
CA LEU A 38 10.84 -6.50 -14.77
C LEU A 38 9.61 -5.73 -15.27
N SER A 39 9.69 -5.07 -16.43
CA SER A 39 8.55 -4.38 -17.03
C SER A 39 7.52 -5.35 -17.64
N LEU A 40 7.91 -6.51 -18.11
CA LEU A 40 7.02 -7.55 -18.65
C LEU A 40 6.36 -8.39 -17.55
N TYR A 41 7.08 -8.65 -16.43
CA TYR A 41 6.54 -9.34 -15.26
C TYR A 41 5.84 -8.42 -14.27
N GLY A 42 6.03 -7.09 -14.35
CA GLY A 42 5.44 -6.08 -13.44
C GLY A 42 4.03 -5.63 -13.80
N ASN A 43 3.32 -6.29 -14.71
CA ASN A 43 2.00 -5.85 -15.19
C ASN A 43 0.79 -6.55 -14.56
N GLU A 44 0.99 -7.51 -13.69
CA GLU A 44 -0.08 -7.99 -12.80
C GLU A 44 0.28 -7.57 -11.37
N THR A 45 -0.63 -6.87 -10.71
CA THR A 45 -0.56 -6.64 -9.27
C THR A 45 -0.28 -8.00 -8.66
N ALA A 46 0.91 -8.20 -8.10
CA ALA A 46 1.23 -9.43 -7.40
C ALA A 46 0.33 -9.48 -6.16
N CYS A 47 -0.90 -9.94 -6.34
CA CYS A 47 -1.75 -10.31 -5.23
C CYS A 47 -0.98 -11.39 -4.47
N TYR A 48 -0.83 -11.22 -3.17
CA TYR A 48 -0.23 -12.24 -2.32
C TYR A 48 -1.02 -13.54 -2.52
N ASP A 49 -0.30 -14.63 -2.84
CA ASP A 49 -0.92 -15.92 -3.08
C ASP A 49 -1.09 -16.67 -1.74
N PHE A 50 -2.32 -16.79 -1.29
CA PHE A 50 -2.68 -17.58 -0.12
C PHE A 50 -2.93 -19.06 -0.45
N GLY A 51 -2.74 -19.50 -1.70
CA GLY A 51 -3.02 -20.86 -2.14
C GLY A 51 -4.52 -21.20 -2.15
N LYS A 52 -5.39 -20.21 -2.16
CA LYS A 52 -6.86 -20.36 -2.17
C LYS A 52 -7.51 -19.19 -2.91
N ASP A 53 -8.73 -19.39 -3.42
CA ASP A 53 -9.45 -18.35 -4.17
C ASP A 53 -9.82 -17.14 -3.32
N ARG A 54 -10.08 -17.38 -2.02
CA ARG A 54 -10.47 -16.35 -1.07
C ARG A 54 -9.85 -16.60 0.30
N ALA A 55 -9.01 -15.69 0.75
CA ALA A 55 -8.44 -15.69 2.09
C ALA A 55 -9.28 -14.83 3.04
N ARG A 56 -9.31 -15.20 4.34
CA ARG A 56 -10.01 -14.48 5.40
C ARG A 56 -9.03 -13.75 6.29
N GLY A 57 -9.32 -12.49 6.62
CA GLY A 57 -8.47 -11.68 7.49
C GLY A 57 -9.23 -10.69 8.33
N TYR A 58 -8.52 -10.13 9.30
CA TYR A 58 -9.01 -9.08 10.17
C TYR A 58 -8.15 -7.82 10.03
N ASP A 59 -8.74 -6.66 10.28
CA ASP A 59 -7.95 -5.45 10.49
C ASP A 59 -8.03 -5.00 11.95
N LEU A 60 -6.87 -4.63 12.48
CA LEU A 60 -6.59 -4.54 13.90
C LEU A 60 -5.96 -3.20 14.24
N SER A 61 -6.33 -2.65 15.40
CA SER A 61 -5.81 -1.39 15.93
C SER A 61 -5.77 -1.42 17.46
N GLU A 62 -5.44 -0.29 18.10
CA GLU A 62 -5.52 -0.12 19.55
C GLU A 62 -6.93 -0.34 20.10
N HIS A 63 -7.98 -0.25 19.27
CA HIS A 63 -9.38 -0.46 19.69
C HIS A 63 -9.73 -1.92 19.94
N ASN A 64 -8.91 -2.85 19.49
CA ASN A 64 -9.15 -4.29 19.66
C ASN A 64 -8.66 -4.82 21.01
N GLY A 65 -7.94 -4.01 21.80
CA GLY A 65 -7.44 -4.43 23.10
C GLY A 65 -6.39 -5.54 23.02
N LYS A 66 -6.46 -6.51 23.92
CA LYS A 66 -5.53 -7.65 23.93
C LYS A 66 -5.91 -8.65 22.84
N ILE A 67 -4.89 -9.28 22.25
CA ILE A 67 -5.02 -10.26 21.19
C ILE A 67 -4.21 -11.48 21.55
N ASP A 68 -4.84 -12.65 21.56
CA ASP A 68 -4.15 -13.95 21.57
C ASP A 68 -3.70 -14.31 20.16
N TRP A 69 -2.48 -13.97 19.82
CA TRP A 69 -1.90 -14.16 18.50
C TRP A 69 -1.69 -15.64 18.13
N GLN A 70 -1.59 -16.53 19.11
CA GLN A 70 -1.46 -17.97 18.83
C GLN A 70 -2.81 -18.57 18.45
N ALA A 71 -3.87 -18.20 19.14
CA ALA A 71 -5.23 -18.59 18.77
C ALA A 71 -5.68 -17.90 17.46
N LEU A 72 -5.39 -16.61 17.30
CA LEU A 72 -5.74 -15.85 16.09
C LEU A 72 -5.21 -16.47 14.80
N LYS A 73 -4.02 -17.09 14.85
CA LYS A 73 -3.41 -17.75 13.70
C LYS A 73 -4.31 -18.82 13.07
N ASP A 74 -5.14 -19.48 13.86
CA ASP A 74 -6.05 -20.53 13.39
C ASP A 74 -7.38 -19.95 12.84
N GLU A 75 -7.64 -18.67 13.11
CA GLU A 75 -8.86 -17.98 12.65
C GLU A 75 -8.69 -17.25 11.33
N VAL A 76 -7.46 -16.77 11.00
CA VAL A 76 -7.21 -15.88 9.87
C VAL A 76 -6.06 -16.36 8.99
N ASP A 77 -6.12 -15.98 7.72
CA ASP A 77 -5.02 -16.13 6.76
C ASP A 77 -4.08 -14.92 6.76
N PHE A 78 -4.61 -13.75 7.15
CA PHE A 78 -3.86 -12.50 7.19
C PHE A 78 -4.47 -11.50 8.18
N VAL A 79 -3.67 -10.47 8.51
CA VAL A 79 -4.16 -9.31 9.23
C VAL A 79 -3.65 -8.01 8.59
N PHE A 80 -4.41 -6.93 8.74
CA PHE A 80 -3.93 -5.56 8.57
C PHE A 80 -3.81 -4.88 9.92
N ILE A 81 -2.73 -4.14 10.17
CA ILE A 81 -2.43 -3.54 11.47
C ILE A 81 -2.33 -2.03 11.30
N ARG A 82 -3.15 -1.26 12.06
CA ARG A 82 -3.03 0.19 12.10
C ARG A 82 -1.71 0.59 12.74
N VAL A 83 -0.92 1.39 12.01
CA VAL A 83 0.36 1.88 12.55
C VAL A 83 0.27 3.31 13.08
N GLY A 84 -0.73 4.05 12.68
CA GLY A 84 -0.97 5.41 13.12
C GLY A 84 -2.15 6.05 12.41
N TYR A 85 -2.35 7.31 12.72
CA TYR A 85 -3.43 8.11 12.17
C TYR A 85 -3.07 9.61 12.17
N ARG A 86 -3.72 10.37 11.31
CA ARG A 86 -3.74 11.84 11.42
C ARG A 86 -5.01 12.24 12.14
N GLY A 87 -4.87 13.01 13.21
CA GLY A 87 -6.02 13.47 14.00
C GLY A 87 -6.97 14.36 13.19
N TYR A 88 -8.22 13.99 13.09
CA TYR A 88 -9.24 14.66 12.29
C TYR A 88 -9.54 16.11 12.70
N GLY A 89 -9.32 16.47 13.98
CA GLY A 89 -9.46 17.84 14.48
C GLY A 89 -8.13 18.60 14.53
N THR A 90 -7.00 17.91 14.73
CA THR A 90 -5.70 18.55 14.97
C THR A 90 -4.75 18.53 13.80
N GLY A 91 -4.95 17.63 12.84
CA GLY A 91 -4.03 17.40 11.72
C GLY A 91 -2.68 16.79 12.12
N LYS A 92 -2.48 16.44 13.39
CA LYS A 92 -1.22 15.86 13.88
C LYS A 92 -1.16 14.36 13.61
N ILE A 93 0.00 13.89 13.16
CA ILE A 93 0.29 12.45 13.06
C ILE A 93 0.48 11.88 14.46
N CYS A 94 -0.25 10.80 14.75
CA CYS A 94 -0.20 10.05 15.99
C CYS A 94 0.12 8.58 15.69
N THR A 95 0.92 7.95 16.55
CA THR A 95 1.16 6.50 16.49
C THR A 95 0.01 5.76 17.15
N ASP A 96 -0.45 4.66 16.56
CA ASP A 96 -1.35 3.73 17.24
C ASP A 96 -0.61 3.08 18.42
N LYS A 97 -1.22 3.10 19.61
CA LYS A 97 -0.57 2.69 20.87
C LYS A 97 -0.16 1.21 20.84
N CYS A 98 -0.91 0.37 20.13
CA CYS A 98 -0.67 -1.06 20.05
C CYS A 98 0.18 -1.45 18.82
N ALA A 99 0.47 -0.51 17.90
CA ALA A 99 1.14 -0.81 16.63
C ALA A 99 2.41 -1.64 16.79
N LYS A 100 3.32 -1.21 17.66
CA LYS A 100 4.60 -1.90 17.86
C LYS A 100 4.43 -3.35 18.34
N ASP A 101 3.55 -3.56 19.29
CA ASP A 101 3.32 -4.89 19.86
C ASP A 101 2.56 -5.76 18.88
N ASN A 102 1.57 -5.22 18.16
CA ASN A 102 0.83 -5.95 17.14
C ASN A 102 1.74 -6.39 16.00
N LEU A 103 2.58 -5.51 15.45
CA LEU A 103 3.54 -5.83 14.39
C LEU A 103 4.52 -6.94 14.83
N LYS A 104 5.08 -6.82 16.03
CA LYS A 104 6.01 -7.82 16.59
C LYS A 104 5.33 -9.17 16.79
N ASN A 105 4.12 -9.17 17.30
CA ASN A 105 3.40 -10.40 17.61
C ASN A 105 2.85 -11.10 16.37
N ALA A 106 2.34 -10.36 15.36
CA ALA A 106 1.97 -10.91 14.05
C ALA A 106 3.16 -11.61 13.40
N GLN A 107 4.32 -10.94 13.37
CA GLN A 107 5.56 -11.51 12.85
C GLN A 107 5.99 -12.78 13.62
N LYS A 108 5.91 -12.75 14.96
CA LYS A 108 6.27 -13.90 15.81
C LYS A 108 5.31 -15.09 15.62
N ALA A 109 4.01 -14.82 15.44
CA ALA A 109 2.99 -15.83 15.16
C ALA A 109 3.09 -16.39 13.75
N GLY A 110 3.84 -15.73 12.85
CA GLY A 110 3.97 -16.12 11.45
C GLY A 110 2.70 -15.84 10.63
N ILE A 111 1.87 -14.90 11.07
CA ILE A 111 0.67 -14.48 10.34
C ILE A 111 1.10 -13.47 9.28
N PRO A 112 0.76 -13.67 7.99
CA PRO A 112 0.96 -12.67 6.94
C PRO A 112 0.28 -11.35 7.33
N PHE A 113 1.01 -10.22 7.24
CA PHE A 113 0.44 -8.94 7.64
C PHE A 113 0.78 -7.79 6.69
N GLY A 114 -0.20 -6.94 6.50
CA GLY A 114 -0.07 -5.60 5.96
C GLY A 114 -0.27 -4.55 7.06
N VAL A 115 -0.14 -3.30 6.67
CA VAL A 115 -0.37 -2.20 7.60
C VAL A 115 -1.26 -1.14 6.98
N TYR A 116 -1.96 -0.39 7.83
CA TYR A 116 -2.72 0.76 7.37
C TYR A 116 -2.49 2.00 8.24
N PHE A 117 -2.72 3.14 7.64
CA PHE A 117 -2.66 4.44 8.28
C PHE A 117 -3.97 5.18 8.03
N TYR A 118 -4.68 5.53 9.11
CA TYR A 118 -5.92 6.30 9.03
C TYR A 118 -5.60 7.75 8.66
N SER A 119 -5.88 8.08 7.42
CA SER A 119 -5.51 9.35 6.80
C SER A 119 -6.56 10.43 7.03
N GLN A 120 -6.07 11.62 7.26
CA GLN A 120 -6.84 12.87 7.19
C GLN A 120 -6.06 13.93 6.40
N ALA A 121 -5.25 13.48 5.42
CA ALA A 121 -4.50 14.36 4.55
C ALA A 121 -5.44 15.14 3.62
N VAL A 122 -5.22 16.45 3.53
CA VAL A 122 -5.99 17.36 2.67
C VAL A 122 -5.22 17.78 1.41
N ASP A 123 -3.96 17.37 1.29
CA ASP A 123 -3.11 17.60 0.11
C ASP A 123 -2.04 16.51 -0.05
N GLU A 124 -1.31 16.57 -1.18
CA GLU A 124 -0.27 15.62 -1.52
C GLU A 124 0.90 15.66 -0.52
N LYS A 125 1.23 16.84 0.04
CA LYS A 125 2.32 17.01 0.99
C LYS A 125 2.03 16.26 2.29
N GLU A 126 0.83 16.42 2.82
CA GLU A 126 0.40 15.70 4.02
C GLU A 126 0.34 14.19 3.80
N ALA A 127 -0.17 13.74 2.64
CA ALA A 127 -0.17 12.33 2.28
C ALA A 127 1.25 11.74 2.18
N GLU A 128 2.21 12.50 1.65
CA GLU A 128 3.62 12.09 1.67
C GLU A 128 4.22 12.08 3.09
N GLU A 129 3.79 12.96 3.99
CA GLU A 129 4.21 12.93 5.40
C GLU A 129 3.72 11.66 6.08
N GLU A 130 2.46 11.29 5.86
CA GLU A 130 1.86 10.04 6.36
C GLU A 130 2.61 8.82 5.83
N ALA A 131 2.87 8.76 4.52
CA ALA A 131 3.65 7.68 3.92
C ALA A 131 5.06 7.57 4.52
N ARG A 132 5.77 8.68 4.73
CA ARG A 132 7.09 8.70 5.38
C ARG A 132 7.03 8.17 6.82
N PHE A 133 5.99 8.54 7.56
CA PHE A 133 5.77 8.02 8.92
C PHE A 133 5.59 6.50 8.90
N VAL A 134 4.74 5.98 8.02
CA VAL A 134 4.50 4.53 7.89
C VAL A 134 5.78 3.79 7.50
N ILE A 135 6.49 4.24 6.45
CA ILE A 135 7.75 3.63 6.00
C ILE A 135 8.75 3.51 7.15
N LYS A 136 8.92 4.60 7.93
CA LYS A 136 9.81 4.59 9.10
C LYS A 136 9.37 3.59 10.17
N THR A 137 8.07 3.52 10.42
CA THR A 137 7.49 2.63 11.43
C THR A 137 7.68 1.17 11.08
N VAL A 138 7.48 0.79 9.80
CA VAL A 138 7.51 -0.61 9.37
C VAL A 138 8.88 -1.12 8.95
N ALA A 139 9.90 -0.26 8.87
CA ALA A 139 11.22 -0.61 8.35
C ALA A 139 11.86 -1.86 8.99
N MET A 140 11.62 -2.07 10.29
CA MET A 140 12.14 -3.20 11.04
C MET A 140 11.28 -4.48 10.95
N TYR A 141 10.00 -4.35 10.54
CA TYR A 141 9.03 -5.45 10.57
C TYR A 141 8.80 -6.07 9.20
N LYS A 142 9.07 -5.33 8.11
CA LYS A 142 8.97 -5.79 6.71
C LYS A 142 7.64 -6.47 6.42
N PRO A 143 6.52 -5.74 6.42
CA PRO A 143 5.23 -6.30 6.04
C PRO A 143 5.33 -6.98 4.68
N ASN A 144 4.72 -8.16 4.55
CA ASN A 144 4.67 -8.92 3.30
C ASN A 144 3.38 -8.68 2.50
N LEU A 145 2.46 -7.93 3.08
CA LEU A 145 1.22 -7.46 2.44
C LEU A 145 1.27 -5.93 2.28
N PRO A 146 0.31 -5.31 1.57
CA PRO A 146 0.32 -3.89 1.27
C PRO A 146 0.46 -2.95 2.47
N VAL A 147 0.98 -1.77 2.16
CA VAL A 147 0.95 -0.58 3.01
C VAL A 147 -0.19 0.30 2.51
N VAL A 148 -1.22 0.45 3.32
CA VAL A 148 -2.53 0.99 2.91
C VAL A 148 -2.74 2.39 3.48
N ILE A 149 -3.18 3.32 2.61
CA ILE A 149 -3.85 4.53 3.07
C ILE A 149 -5.32 4.20 3.32
N ASP A 150 -5.77 4.42 4.55
CA ASP A 150 -7.17 4.30 4.95
C ASP A 150 -7.81 5.69 4.80
N TYR A 151 -8.58 5.84 3.71
CA TYR A 151 -9.14 7.10 3.26
C TYR A 151 -10.65 7.10 3.47
N GLU A 152 -11.08 7.66 4.60
CA GLU A 152 -12.49 7.74 4.98
C GLU A 152 -12.79 9.00 5.78
N TYR A 153 -14.03 9.48 5.71
CA TYR A 153 -14.49 10.60 6.52
C TYR A 153 -14.86 10.11 7.93
N PRO A 154 -14.37 10.77 8.99
CA PRO A 154 -14.88 10.52 10.33
C PRO A 154 -16.38 10.80 10.41
N ILE A 155 -17.06 10.06 11.27
CA ILE A 155 -18.49 10.24 11.53
C ILE A 155 -18.65 10.75 12.97
N ASP A 156 -19.46 11.77 13.16
CA ASP A 156 -19.80 12.30 14.48
C ASP A 156 -20.84 11.44 15.21
N GLU A 157 -21.25 11.87 16.41
CA GLU A 157 -22.26 11.17 17.23
C GLU A 157 -23.66 11.13 16.61
N ASN A 158 -23.96 12.00 15.64
CA ASN A 158 -25.22 12.06 14.91
C ASN A 158 -25.19 11.17 13.65
N GLY A 159 -24.05 10.64 13.28
CA GLY A 159 -23.83 9.88 12.06
C GLY A 159 -23.48 10.72 10.83
N ASP A 160 -23.16 12.02 11.04
CA ASP A 160 -22.79 12.94 9.96
C ASP A 160 -21.28 12.93 9.73
N ASN A 161 -20.85 13.10 8.47
CA ASN A 161 -19.43 13.25 8.15
C ASN A 161 -18.86 14.51 8.81
N THR A 162 -17.64 14.42 9.33
CA THR A 162 -16.97 15.49 10.06
C THR A 162 -15.46 15.47 9.80
N GLY A 163 -14.74 16.37 10.46
CA GLY A 163 -13.29 16.45 10.44
C GLY A 163 -12.71 17.17 9.23
N ARG A 164 -11.41 17.42 9.31
CA ARG A 164 -10.69 18.31 8.40
C ARG A 164 -10.73 17.88 6.93
N MET A 165 -10.73 16.59 6.66
CA MET A 165 -10.79 16.07 5.29
C MET A 165 -12.16 16.29 4.67
N TRP A 166 -13.24 16.15 5.43
CA TRP A 166 -14.60 16.48 5.02
C TRP A 166 -14.77 17.99 4.84
N GLU A 167 -14.31 18.78 5.81
CA GLU A 167 -14.39 20.25 5.79
C GLU A 167 -13.59 20.88 4.63
N ALA A 168 -12.50 20.23 4.22
CA ALA A 168 -11.71 20.70 3.06
C ALA A 168 -12.46 20.61 1.74
N SER A 169 -13.54 19.83 1.66
CA SER A 169 -14.42 19.71 0.49
C SER A 169 -13.65 19.47 -0.82
N LEU A 170 -12.70 18.54 -0.77
CA LEU A 170 -11.82 18.24 -1.90
C LEU A 170 -12.61 17.68 -3.07
N SER A 171 -12.28 18.13 -4.27
CA SER A 171 -12.80 17.54 -5.50
C SER A 171 -12.24 16.11 -5.70
N LYS A 172 -12.94 15.29 -6.49
CA LYS A 172 -12.46 13.94 -6.88
C LYS A 172 -11.02 13.94 -7.41
N ALA A 173 -10.64 15.01 -8.13
CA ALA A 173 -9.30 15.14 -8.66
C ALA A 173 -8.26 15.36 -7.56
N GLU A 174 -8.57 16.17 -6.55
CA GLU A 174 -7.71 16.46 -5.40
C GLU A 174 -7.61 15.26 -4.47
N CYS A 175 -8.72 14.60 -4.12
CA CYS A 175 -8.72 13.34 -3.37
C CYS A 175 -7.82 12.31 -4.05
N THR A 176 -8.00 12.12 -5.36
CA THR A 176 -7.19 11.17 -6.14
C THR A 176 -5.71 11.52 -6.13
N LYS A 177 -5.34 12.82 -6.23
CA LYS A 177 -3.94 13.26 -6.17
C LYS A 177 -3.31 13.01 -4.80
N THR A 178 -4.06 13.31 -3.73
CA THR A 178 -3.64 13.08 -2.34
C THR A 178 -3.34 11.60 -2.11
N ILE A 179 -4.28 10.71 -2.46
CA ILE A 179 -4.10 9.25 -2.34
C ILE A 179 -2.93 8.77 -3.21
N LYS A 180 -2.83 9.28 -4.44
CA LYS A 180 -1.75 8.93 -5.36
C LYS A 180 -0.37 9.28 -4.80
N ALA A 181 -0.22 10.45 -4.16
CA ALA A 181 1.04 10.87 -3.56
C ALA A 181 1.51 9.91 -2.44
N PHE A 182 0.57 9.42 -1.61
CA PHE A 182 0.87 8.36 -0.64
C PHE A 182 1.34 7.09 -1.34
N CYS A 183 0.55 6.59 -2.30
CA CYS A 183 0.83 5.33 -3.01
C CYS A 183 2.18 5.37 -3.74
N GLU A 184 2.49 6.43 -4.47
CA GLU A 184 3.76 6.60 -5.17
C GLU A 184 4.96 6.66 -4.20
N LYS A 185 4.77 7.27 -3.03
CA LYS A 185 5.80 7.29 -1.99
C LYS A 185 6.04 5.88 -1.43
N ILE A 186 4.99 5.11 -1.15
CA ILE A 186 5.09 3.72 -0.66
C ILE A 186 5.80 2.84 -1.71
N GLU A 187 5.37 2.91 -2.98
CA GLU A 187 5.97 2.14 -4.07
C GLU A 187 7.46 2.47 -4.28
N LYS A 188 7.83 3.75 -4.20
CA LYS A 188 9.22 4.22 -4.30
C LYS A 188 10.14 3.59 -3.24
N PHE A 189 9.62 3.21 -2.09
CA PHE A 189 10.37 2.55 -1.02
C PHE A 189 10.27 1.03 -1.03
N GLY A 190 9.72 0.45 -2.12
CA GLY A 190 9.68 -0.98 -2.38
C GLY A 190 8.54 -1.73 -1.68
N TYR A 191 7.54 -1.02 -1.17
CA TYR A 191 6.33 -1.63 -0.64
C TYR A 191 5.21 -1.61 -1.68
N ILE A 192 4.27 -2.54 -1.57
CA ILE A 192 3.05 -2.55 -2.37
C ILE A 192 2.09 -1.53 -1.76
N PRO A 193 1.64 -0.50 -2.51
CA PRO A 193 0.66 0.44 -2.01
C PRO A 193 -0.74 -0.18 -2.00
N GLY A 194 -1.57 0.27 -1.06
CA GLY A 194 -2.99 -0.06 -1.02
C GLY A 194 -3.83 1.16 -0.68
N VAL A 195 -5.09 1.10 -1.02
CA VAL A 195 -6.11 2.10 -0.66
C VAL A 195 -7.30 1.37 -0.07
N TYR A 196 -7.69 1.75 1.15
CA TYR A 196 -8.96 1.39 1.74
C TYR A 196 -9.91 2.58 1.67
N ALA A 197 -11.13 2.34 1.22
CA ALA A 197 -12.20 3.30 1.20
C ALA A 197 -13.57 2.59 1.10
N SER A 198 -14.65 3.30 1.41
CA SER A 198 -16.01 2.80 1.16
C SER A 198 -16.33 2.72 -0.34
N SER A 199 -17.33 1.90 -0.71
CA SER A 199 -17.88 1.86 -2.08
C SER A 199 -18.28 3.26 -2.56
N TYR A 200 -18.88 4.07 -1.69
CA TYR A 200 -19.28 5.45 -2.00
C TYR A 200 -18.07 6.30 -2.43
N LEU A 201 -16.97 6.26 -1.67
CA LEU A 201 -15.77 7.06 -1.96
C LEU A 201 -15.09 6.59 -3.26
N TYR A 202 -15.08 5.30 -3.55
CA TYR A 202 -14.56 4.80 -4.81
C TYR A 202 -15.34 5.31 -6.02
N ASP A 203 -16.65 5.42 -5.92
CA ASP A 203 -17.47 5.90 -7.03
C ASP A 203 -17.43 7.43 -7.17
N ASN A 204 -17.39 8.18 -6.05
CA ASN A 204 -17.55 9.62 -6.05
C ASN A 204 -16.23 10.40 -5.94
N ASP A 205 -15.26 9.94 -5.15
CA ASP A 205 -14.10 10.76 -4.75
C ASP A 205 -12.75 10.19 -5.23
N ILE A 206 -12.70 8.93 -5.69
CA ILE A 206 -11.45 8.28 -6.08
C ILE A 206 -11.49 7.84 -7.54
N ASN A 207 -10.46 8.22 -8.31
CA ASN A 207 -10.25 7.70 -9.65
C ASN A 207 -9.13 6.65 -9.62
N THR A 208 -9.48 5.39 -9.42
CA THR A 208 -8.51 4.27 -9.31
C THR A 208 -7.62 4.11 -10.55
N LYS A 209 -8.08 4.54 -11.74
CA LYS A 209 -7.29 4.47 -12.99
C LYS A 209 -6.07 5.41 -12.99
N LYS A 210 -6.04 6.40 -12.07
CA LYS A 210 -4.94 7.36 -11.91
C LYS A 210 -3.93 6.97 -10.85
N LEU A 211 -4.22 5.94 -10.07
CA LEU A 211 -3.30 5.40 -9.07
C LEU A 211 -2.21 4.53 -9.73
N PRO A 212 -1.08 4.27 -9.06
CA PRO A 212 -0.09 3.31 -9.52
C PRO A 212 -0.75 1.95 -9.82
N LYS A 213 -0.31 1.27 -10.88
CA LYS A 213 -0.91 -0.02 -11.30
C LYS A 213 -0.77 -1.13 -10.25
N SER A 214 0.24 -1.04 -9.41
CA SER A 214 0.51 -1.94 -8.29
C SER A 214 -0.45 -1.75 -7.10
N THR A 215 -1.30 -0.70 -7.12
CA THR A 215 -2.16 -0.37 -5.98
C THR A 215 -3.22 -1.44 -5.75
N VAL A 216 -3.23 -1.99 -4.54
CA VAL A 216 -4.27 -2.89 -4.05
C VAL A 216 -5.49 -2.07 -3.62
N VAL A 217 -6.65 -2.42 -4.14
CA VAL A 217 -7.93 -1.79 -3.80
C VAL A 217 -8.62 -2.62 -2.73
N TRP A 218 -8.89 -2.01 -1.58
CA TRP A 218 -9.59 -2.59 -0.44
C TRP A 218 -10.87 -1.81 -0.19
N VAL A 219 -12.01 -2.42 -0.49
CA VAL A 219 -13.32 -1.77 -0.39
C VAL A 219 -14.03 -2.16 0.91
N ALA A 220 -14.60 -1.17 1.58
CA ALA A 220 -15.56 -1.38 2.66
C ALA A 220 -16.98 -1.30 2.09
N ASP A 221 -17.73 -2.38 2.25
CA ASP A 221 -19.14 -2.44 1.87
C ASP A 221 -19.82 -3.52 2.72
N TYR A 222 -20.79 -3.13 3.52
CA TYR A 222 -21.45 -4.03 4.48
C TYR A 222 -22.78 -4.58 3.96
N ASN A 223 -23.01 -4.48 2.65
CA ASN A 223 -24.13 -5.12 1.97
C ASN A 223 -23.82 -6.59 1.63
N GLU A 224 -24.79 -7.31 1.08
CA GLU A 224 -24.61 -8.71 0.64
C GLU A 224 -23.57 -8.85 -0.50
N SER A 225 -23.34 -7.79 -1.25
CA SER A 225 -22.34 -7.69 -2.32
C SER A 225 -21.76 -6.29 -2.38
N VAL A 226 -20.57 -6.16 -2.97
CA VAL A 226 -19.91 -4.87 -3.19
C VAL A 226 -20.68 -4.07 -4.23
N SER A 227 -21.02 -2.83 -3.90
CA SER A 227 -21.86 -1.94 -4.73
C SER A 227 -21.09 -1.02 -5.67
N THR A 228 -19.78 -0.81 -5.44
CA THR A 228 -18.96 0.03 -6.33
C THR A 228 -18.66 -0.64 -7.66
N SER A 229 -18.60 0.14 -8.74
CA SER A 229 -18.13 -0.31 -10.05
C SER A 229 -16.60 -0.45 -10.14
N SER A 230 -15.86 -0.02 -9.14
CA SER A 230 -14.40 -0.11 -9.09
C SER A 230 -13.94 -1.54 -8.83
N PRO A 231 -13.04 -2.10 -9.67
CA PRO A 231 -12.50 -3.44 -9.41
C PRO A 231 -11.67 -3.45 -8.12
N TYR A 232 -11.84 -4.48 -7.29
CA TYR A 232 -11.23 -4.59 -5.97
C TYR A 232 -10.49 -5.93 -5.76
N HIS A 233 -9.60 -5.95 -4.76
CA HIS A 233 -8.84 -7.12 -4.35
C HIS A 233 -9.27 -7.62 -2.98
N ILE A 234 -9.62 -6.68 -2.07
CA ILE A 234 -10.02 -6.97 -0.70
C ILE A 234 -11.38 -6.33 -0.45
N TRP A 235 -12.23 -7.06 0.25
CA TRP A 235 -13.55 -6.60 0.69
C TRP A 235 -13.68 -6.72 2.20
N GLN A 236 -13.81 -5.58 2.89
CA GLN A 236 -14.26 -5.54 4.28
C GLN A 236 -15.78 -5.64 4.27
N TYR A 237 -16.28 -6.81 4.65
CA TYR A 237 -17.70 -7.14 4.53
C TYR A 237 -18.46 -7.01 5.84
N SER A 238 -17.78 -6.81 6.96
CA SER A 238 -18.42 -6.64 8.27
C SER A 238 -17.49 -5.88 9.23
N ARG A 239 -18.08 -5.01 10.03
CA ARG A 239 -17.47 -4.32 11.18
C ARG A 239 -17.99 -4.84 12.53
N THR A 240 -18.71 -5.94 12.54
CA THR A 240 -19.35 -6.53 13.73
C THR A 240 -19.04 -8.01 13.88
N GLY A 241 -17.94 -8.45 13.28
CA GLY A 241 -17.42 -9.80 13.45
C GLY A 241 -17.08 -10.10 14.90
N LYS A 242 -16.92 -11.38 15.21
CA LYS A 242 -16.52 -11.85 16.54
C LYS A 242 -15.34 -12.77 16.42
N SER A 243 -14.45 -12.71 17.41
CA SER A 243 -13.30 -13.58 17.58
C SER A 243 -13.10 -13.83 19.07
N ASP A 244 -12.85 -15.07 19.44
CA ASP A 244 -12.53 -15.41 20.83
C ASP A 244 -11.07 -15.08 21.16
N SER A 245 -10.25 -14.78 20.15
CA SER A 245 -8.84 -14.40 20.29
C SER A 245 -8.63 -12.89 20.52
N ILE A 246 -9.70 -12.08 20.48
CA ILE A 246 -9.62 -10.61 20.53
C ILE A 246 -10.53 -10.09 21.66
N GLU A 247 -9.98 -9.19 22.49
CA GLU A 247 -10.69 -8.64 23.66
C GLU A 247 -11.88 -7.75 23.29
N SER A 248 -11.81 -7.04 22.17
CA SER A 248 -12.92 -6.18 21.73
C SER A 248 -14.18 -7.00 21.40
N LYS A 249 -15.35 -6.40 21.64
CA LYS A 249 -16.64 -7.02 21.34
C LYS A 249 -16.81 -7.35 19.87
N TYR A 250 -16.20 -6.56 18.98
CA TYR A 250 -16.29 -6.68 17.54
C TYR A 250 -14.92 -6.54 16.89
N VAL A 251 -14.76 -7.18 15.71
CA VAL A 251 -13.60 -7.08 14.84
C VAL A 251 -14.06 -6.96 13.39
N ASP A 252 -13.29 -6.23 12.59
CA ASP A 252 -13.56 -6.05 11.16
C ASP A 252 -13.13 -7.29 10.37
N LEU A 253 -14.02 -7.76 9.50
CA LEU A 253 -13.86 -9.00 8.74
C LEU A 253 -13.63 -8.70 7.27
N ASN A 254 -12.62 -9.36 6.71
CA ASN A 254 -12.16 -9.13 5.36
C ASN A 254 -12.04 -10.42 4.55
N TYR A 255 -12.34 -10.31 3.26
CA TYR A 255 -11.95 -11.29 2.26
C TYR A 255 -10.89 -10.70 1.32
N TRP A 256 -9.83 -11.45 1.07
CA TRP A 256 -8.87 -11.18 0.00
C TRP A 256 -9.03 -12.21 -1.11
N TYR A 257 -9.24 -11.76 -2.33
CA TYR A 257 -9.46 -12.62 -3.49
C TYR A 257 -8.16 -12.82 -4.27
N SER A 258 -7.90 -14.06 -4.73
CA SER A 258 -6.75 -14.41 -5.57
C SER A 258 -6.75 -13.68 -6.91
N LYS A 259 -7.93 -13.29 -7.38
CA LYS A 259 -8.14 -12.49 -8.60
C LYS A 259 -8.92 -11.23 -8.28
N LYS A 260 -8.56 -10.14 -8.95
CA LYS A 260 -9.30 -8.89 -8.87
C LYS A 260 -10.76 -9.09 -9.22
N GLN A 261 -11.65 -8.73 -8.32
CA GLN A 261 -13.10 -8.85 -8.49
C GLN A 261 -13.61 -7.64 -9.27
N LYS A 262 -14.77 -7.81 -9.92
CA LYS A 262 -15.53 -6.70 -10.49
C LYS A 262 -16.59 -6.31 -9.47
N GLY A 263 -16.76 -5.02 -9.27
CA GLY A 263 -17.88 -4.51 -8.50
C GLY A 263 -19.18 -4.51 -9.31
#